data_1dd895bd561f96326546da70550a0221
#
_entry.id   1dd895bd561f96326546da70550a0221
#
_cell.length_a   1.000
_cell.length_b   1.000
_cell.length_c   1.000
_cell.angle_alpha   90.00
_cell.angle_beta   90.00
_cell.angle_gamma   90.00
#
_symmetry.space_group_name_H-M   'P 1'
#
loop_
_entity.id
_entity.type
_entity.pdbx_description
1 polymer ?
#
loop_
_entity_poly.entity_id
_entity_poly.type
_entity_poly.pdbx_seq_one_letter_code
_entity_poly.pdbx_strand_id
1 'polypeptide(L)'
;LHQIPCATTQSQSLWTFGLGEWQCCGSPPVESVRLPPAYLIGLGAVGAAFTLALALTQGLSGSLVGIDPQLTDETGRNRLLSMFHDEVGQLKVALTARLFEGGAIDFYPNQTRWPEYVTELDRVAPPDMREEEEAFRYSWVISCVDRNIHRQNIARYLPRHVLSGSTDGLVAQATYYAMEGPCECLACNHPVPPFDLETFVEELRGLPSPDRLARYEVWGLQPAMQAAIDEYLFNPTCGQAAEAELRRLGVDGTTDWSVGFVSAAAGIMLAALFVRCGHGGVATAVGGLPERRLIFLGSQELSRSHAVRKANCPVCGSAKVRRRYRQRWKDNC
;
A
#
# COMPACT_ATOMS: atom_id res chain seq x y z
N LEU A 1 -14.68 -0.59 -45.99
CA LEU A 1 -15.28 -0.76 -44.64
C LEU A 1 -14.62 -1.98 -43.98
N HIS A 2 -13.54 -1.74 -43.23
CA HIS A 2 -12.96 -2.79 -42.39
C HIS A 2 -13.95 -3.05 -41.25
N GLN A 3 -14.47 -4.27 -41.18
CA GLN A 3 -15.20 -4.75 -40.02
C GLN A 3 -14.21 -4.75 -38.85
N ILE A 4 -14.41 -3.86 -37.89
CA ILE A 4 -13.75 -3.94 -36.58
C ILE A 4 -14.29 -5.23 -35.95
N PRO A 5 -13.42 -6.20 -35.60
CA PRO A 5 -13.87 -7.41 -34.92
C PRO A 5 -14.65 -6.98 -33.68
N CYS A 6 -15.85 -7.50 -33.52
CA CYS A 6 -16.64 -7.27 -32.31
C CYS A 6 -15.80 -7.69 -31.11
N ALA A 7 -15.45 -6.76 -30.25
CA ALA A 7 -14.68 -7.06 -29.05
C ALA A 7 -15.49 -8.06 -28.22
N THR A 8 -14.93 -9.24 -28.01
CA THR A 8 -15.51 -10.20 -27.09
C THR A 8 -15.49 -9.58 -25.69
N THR A 9 -16.66 -9.39 -25.13
CA THR A 9 -16.78 -8.88 -23.75
C THR A 9 -16.19 -9.92 -22.80
N GLN A 10 -15.06 -9.59 -22.19
CA GLN A 10 -14.50 -10.39 -21.12
C GLN A 10 -15.01 -9.87 -19.80
N SER A 11 -15.66 -10.73 -19.00
CA SER A 11 -16.04 -10.43 -17.64
C SER A 11 -15.12 -11.13 -16.67
N GLN A 12 -14.74 -10.42 -15.61
CA GLN A 12 -13.91 -10.97 -14.55
C GLN A 12 -14.58 -10.75 -13.20
N SER A 13 -14.61 -11.79 -12.40
CA SER A 13 -15.02 -11.69 -11.01
C SER A 13 -13.85 -11.23 -10.15
N LEU A 14 -13.98 -10.08 -9.50
CA LEU A 14 -13.04 -9.65 -8.47
C LEU A 14 -13.12 -10.55 -7.22
N TRP A 15 -14.21 -11.30 -7.07
CA TRP A 15 -14.38 -12.26 -5.99
C TRP A 15 -13.53 -13.51 -6.18
N THR A 16 -13.62 -14.16 -7.32
CA THR A 16 -12.86 -15.39 -7.62
C THR A 16 -11.53 -15.12 -8.33
N PHE A 17 -11.39 -13.92 -8.88
CA PHE A 17 -10.27 -13.54 -9.74
C PHE A 17 -10.08 -14.50 -10.93
N GLY A 18 -11.18 -15.08 -11.39
CA GLY A 18 -11.21 -15.99 -12.53
C GLY A 18 -11.81 -15.34 -13.77
N LEU A 19 -11.33 -15.74 -14.93
CA LEU A 19 -12.02 -15.55 -16.19
C LEU A 19 -13.13 -16.60 -16.26
N GLY A 20 -14.37 -16.19 -16.44
CA GLY A 20 -15.47 -17.12 -16.52
C GLY A 20 -16.72 -16.52 -17.10
N GLU A 21 -17.62 -17.38 -17.53
CA GLU A 21 -18.97 -16.97 -17.89
C GLU A 21 -19.69 -16.36 -16.68
N TRP A 22 -20.52 -15.39 -16.89
CA TRP A 22 -21.33 -14.68 -15.87
C TRP A 22 -22.02 -15.60 -14.85
N GLN A 23 -22.34 -16.80 -15.29
CA GLN A 23 -23.07 -17.78 -14.49
C GLN A 23 -22.24 -18.53 -13.48
N CYS A 24 -20.91 -18.50 -13.59
CA CYS A 24 -20.01 -19.24 -12.69
C CYS A 24 -19.53 -18.43 -11.50
N CYS A 25 -19.84 -17.17 -11.48
CA CYS A 25 -19.39 -16.26 -10.44
C CYS A 25 -20.38 -16.31 -9.27
N GLY A 26 -20.50 -17.44 -8.60
CA GLY A 26 -21.17 -17.49 -7.31
C GLY A 26 -20.59 -16.50 -6.33
N SER A 27 -20.89 -15.21 -6.55
CA SER A 27 -20.72 -14.22 -5.49
C SER A 27 -21.67 -14.67 -4.40
N PRO A 28 -21.21 -15.01 -3.21
CA PRO A 28 -22.13 -15.25 -2.13
C PRO A 28 -22.98 -13.98 -2.00
N PRO A 29 -24.27 -14.08 -1.76
CA PRO A 29 -25.04 -12.94 -1.34
C PRO A 29 -24.35 -12.43 -0.08
N VAL A 30 -23.71 -11.27 -0.17
CA VAL A 30 -23.05 -10.64 0.97
C VAL A 30 -24.15 -9.99 1.79
N GLU A 31 -24.83 -10.79 2.61
CA GLU A 31 -25.82 -10.27 3.54
C GLU A 31 -25.13 -9.47 4.63
N SER A 32 -24.03 -9.98 5.16
CA SER A 32 -23.14 -9.24 6.08
C SER A 32 -21.77 -9.88 6.13
N VAL A 33 -20.70 -9.07 6.13
CA VAL A 33 -19.32 -9.51 6.36
C VAL A 33 -18.70 -8.68 7.46
N ARG A 34 -18.21 -9.33 8.49
CA ARG A 34 -17.36 -8.70 9.48
C ARG A 34 -15.91 -8.78 9.03
N LEU A 35 -15.33 -7.61 8.74
CA LEU A 35 -13.92 -7.50 8.41
C LEU A 35 -13.06 -7.74 9.66
N PRO A 36 -11.92 -8.41 9.55
CA PRO A 36 -10.99 -8.48 10.67
C PRO A 36 -10.46 -7.08 11.02
N PRO A 37 -10.26 -6.77 12.30
CA PRO A 37 -9.60 -5.53 12.71
C PRO A 37 -8.24 -5.42 12.03
N ALA A 38 -7.96 -4.30 11.37
CA ALA A 38 -6.75 -4.15 10.57
C ALA A 38 -6.13 -2.75 10.63
N TYR A 39 -4.81 -2.71 10.48
CA TYR A 39 -4.02 -1.49 10.33
C TYR A 39 -3.85 -1.20 8.84
N LEU A 40 -4.37 -0.09 8.39
CA LEU A 40 -4.21 0.40 7.02
C LEU A 40 -3.10 1.45 6.98
N ILE A 41 -2.02 1.14 6.30
CA ILE A 41 -0.82 1.98 6.24
C ILE A 41 -0.67 2.56 4.84
N GLY A 42 -0.72 3.88 4.76
CA GLY A 42 -0.67 4.65 3.52
C GLY A 42 -2.06 4.92 2.93
N LEU A 43 -2.45 6.20 2.89
CA LEU A 43 -3.70 6.70 2.31
C LEU A 43 -3.46 7.53 1.04
N GLY A 44 -2.45 7.12 0.27
CA GLY A 44 -2.21 7.59 -1.09
C GLY A 44 -3.25 7.04 -2.08
N ALA A 45 -2.95 7.08 -3.37
CA ALA A 45 -3.90 6.72 -4.43
C ALA A 45 -4.51 5.31 -4.27
N VAL A 46 -3.70 4.30 -3.92
CA VAL A 46 -4.18 2.92 -3.70
C VAL A 46 -5.01 2.82 -2.42
N GLY A 47 -4.55 3.46 -1.31
CA GLY A 47 -5.26 3.44 -0.03
C GLY A 47 -6.60 4.18 -0.10
N ALA A 48 -6.67 5.31 -0.80
CA ALA A 48 -7.91 6.05 -1.05
C ALA A 48 -8.91 5.22 -1.86
N ALA A 49 -8.46 4.52 -2.90
CA ALA A 49 -9.31 3.64 -3.69
C ALA A 49 -9.80 2.43 -2.88
N PHE A 50 -8.94 1.85 -2.04
CA PHE A 50 -9.27 0.76 -1.13
C PHE A 50 -10.37 1.18 -0.14
N THR A 51 -10.19 2.31 0.54
CA THR A 51 -11.15 2.80 1.54
C THR A 51 -12.47 3.22 0.92
N LEU A 52 -12.44 3.87 -0.23
CA LEU A 52 -13.65 4.21 -0.97
C LEU A 52 -14.44 2.96 -1.38
N ALA A 53 -13.75 1.92 -1.88
CA ALA A 53 -14.41 0.66 -2.24
C ALA A 53 -15.08 -0.01 -1.03
N LEU A 54 -14.44 0.00 0.15
CA LEU A 54 -15.06 -0.52 1.37
C LEU A 54 -16.25 0.32 1.83
N ALA A 55 -16.11 1.64 1.84
CA ALA A 55 -17.18 2.55 2.28
C ALA A 55 -18.43 2.46 1.41
N LEU A 56 -18.29 2.20 0.10
CA LEU A 56 -19.39 2.03 -0.83
C LEU A 56 -20.00 0.62 -0.83
N THR A 57 -19.35 -0.36 -0.19
CA THR A 57 -19.85 -1.75 -0.15
C THR A 57 -20.78 -1.93 1.04
N GLN A 58 -22.04 -2.23 0.76
CA GLN A 58 -23.04 -2.49 1.80
C GLN A 58 -22.80 -3.81 2.54
N GLY A 59 -23.27 -3.89 3.79
CA GLY A 59 -23.19 -5.12 4.60
C GLY A 59 -21.82 -5.39 5.20
N LEU A 60 -20.86 -4.47 5.09
CA LEU A 60 -19.57 -4.58 5.76
C LEU A 60 -19.60 -3.94 7.15
N SER A 61 -18.92 -4.58 8.11
CA SER A 61 -18.68 -4.06 9.46
C SER A 61 -17.26 -4.40 9.90
N GLY A 62 -16.74 -3.74 10.92
CA GLY A 62 -15.40 -4.00 11.47
C GLY A 62 -14.67 -2.74 11.88
N SER A 63 -13.34 -2.86 12.09
CA SER A 63 -12.51 -1.75 12.57
C SER A 63 -11.25 -1.60 11.74
N LEU A 64 -10.92 -0.37 11.38
CA LEU A 64 -9.70 -0.01 10.66
C LEU A 64 -8.97 1.13 11.37
N VAL A 65 -7.68 0.98 11.60
CA VAL A 65 -6.80 2.10 11.99
C VAL A 65 -6.09 2.60 10.75
N GLY A 66 -6.40 3.81 10.31
CA GLY A 66 -5.74 4.46 9.18
C GLY A 66 -4.51 5.24 9.63
N ILE A 67 -3.35 4.92 9.04
CA ILE A 67 -2.06 5.49 9.43
C ILE A 67 -1.42 6.15 8.21
N ASP A 68 -1.35 7.48 8.22
CA ASP A 68 -0.70 8.29 7.19
C ASP A 68 -0.34 9.66 7.77
N PRO A 69 0.92 10.13 7.68
CA PRO A 69 1.34 11.41 8.21
C PRO A 69 0.99 12.60 7.31
N GLN A 70 0.58 12.36 6.06
CA GLN A 70 0.60 13.36 5.01
C GLN A 70 -0.69 14.17 4.93
N LEU A 71 -0.51 15.41 4.47
CA LEU A 71 -1.58 16.25 3.97
C LEU A 71 -1.83 15.95 2.49
N THR A 72 -3.01 16.32 2.02
CA THR A 72 -3.33 16.36 0.59
C THR A 72 -2.63 17.55 -0.08
N ASP A 73 -2.26 17.38 -1.32
CA ASP A 73 -1.65 18.41 -2.17
C ASP A 73 -2.33 18.48 -3.55
N GLU A 74 -1.99 19.51 -4.33
CA GLU A 74 -2.52 19.70 -5.69
C GLU A 74 -2.24 18.48 -6.60
N THR A 75 -1.12 17.79 -6.40
CA THR A 75 -0.73 16.64 -7.22
C THR A 75 -1.59 15.41 -6.92
N GLY A 76 -2.26 15.39 -5.77
CA GLY A 76 -3.18 14.33 -5.37
C GLY A 76 -4.49 14.30 -6.16
N ARG A 77 -4.91 15.44 -6.74
CA ARG A 77 -6.22 15.59 -7.42
C ARG A 77 -6.49 14.62 -8.55
N ASN A 78 -5.47 14.13 -9.22
CA ASN A 78 -5.60 13.21 -10.34
C ASN A 78 -5.62 11.72 -9.94
N ARG A 79 -5.43 11.40 -8.65
CA ARG A 79 -5.27 10.02 -8.20
C ARG A 79 -5.91 9.67 -6.85
N LEU A 80 -6.24 10.67 -6.02
CA LEU A 80 -6.94 10.45 -4.75
C LEU A 80 -8.45 10.49 -5.00
N LEU A 81 -9.08 9.32 -5.14
CA LEU A 81 -10.50 9.21 -5.48
C LEU A 81 -11.45 9.77 -4.42
N SER A 82 -10.97 9.96 -3.19
CA SER A 82 -11.73 10.52 -2.08
C SER A 82 -11.49 12.00 -1.84
N MET A 83 -10.74 12.67 -2.73
CA MET A 83 -10.36 14.08 -2.58
C MET A 83 -11.15 14.97 -3.53
N PHE A 84 -11.79 16.01 -3.00
CA PHE A 84 -12.43 17.08 -3.77
C PHE A 84 -11.52 18.30 -3.92
N HIS A 85 -11.94 19.24 -4.78
CA HIS A 85 -11.10 20.38 -5.19
C HIS A 85 -10.67 21.31 -4.04
N ASP A 86 -11.50 21.45 -3.02
CA ASP A 86 -11.32 22.32 -1.85
C ASP A 86 -10.63 21.65 -0.66
N GLU A 87 -10.13 20.42 -0.86
CA GLU A 87 -9.56 19.61 0.22
C GLU A 87 -8.03 19.53 0.21
N VAL A 88 -7.39 20.42 -0.54
CA VAL A 88 -5.92 20.60 -0.49
C VAL A 88 -5.50 21.10 0.89
N GLY A 89 -4.43 20.54 1.44
CA GLY A 89 -3.90 20.89 2.76
C GLY A 89 -4.62 20.20 3.93
N GLN A 90 -5.57 19.31 3.68
CA GLN A 90 -6.22 18.52 4.73
C GLN A 90 -5.46 17.21 4.99
N LEU A 91 -5.59 16.68 6.19
CA LEU A 91 -5.01 15.38 6.54
C LEU A 91 -5.68 14.25 5.75
N LYS A 92 -4.90 13.41 5.10
CA LYS A 92 -5.41 12.23 4.36
C LYS A 92 -6.23 11.31 5.28
N VAL A 93 -5.78 11.11 6.51
CA VAL A 93 -6.50 10.30 7.51
C VAL A 93 -7.86 10.90 7.87
N ALA A 94 -7.98 12.24 7.96
CA ALA A 94 -9.23 12.91 8.26
C ALA A 94 -10.23 12.83 7.10
N LEU A 95 -9.76 13.02 5.86
CA LEU A 95 -10.59 12.83 4.66
C LEU A 95 -11.13 11.40 4.57
N THR A 96 -10.26 10.43 4.85
CA THR A 96 -10.66 9.02 4.84
C THR A 96 -11.68 8.72 5.95
N ALA A 97 -11.54 9.27 7.14
CA ALA A 97 -12.50 9.06 8.24
C ALA A 97 -13.93 9.47 7.85
N ARG A 98 -14.08 10.56 7.11
CA ARG A 98 -15.41 11.03 6.64
C ARG A 98 -16.13 10.03 5.73
N LEU A 99 -15.40 9.18 5.00
CA LEU A 99 -16.01 8.13 4.17
C LEU A 99 -16.77 7.08 4.99
N PHE A 100 -16.40 6.91 6.25
CA PHE A 100 -16.97 5.91 7.15
C PHE A 100 -17.95 6.48 8.17
N GLU A 101 -18.19 7.80 8.17
CA GLU A 101 -19.16 8.46 9.06
C GLU A 101 -20.57 7.88 8.84
N GLY A 102 -21.17 7.41 9.93
CA GLY A 102 -22.50 6.78 9.90
C GLY A 102 -22.54 5.37 9.32
N GLY A 103 -21.41 4.81 8.90
CA GLY A 103 -21.27 3.43 8.44
C GLY A 103 -21.07 2.43 9.59
N ALA A 104 -20.99 1.15 9.24
CA ALA A 104 -20.75 0.05 10.21
C ALA A 104 -19.27 -0.36 10.31
N ILE A 105 -18.38 0.36 9.64
CA ILE A 105 -16.93 0.21 9.77
C ILE A 105 -16.42 1.37 10.62
N ASP A 106 -15.85 1.06 11.78
CA ASP A 106 -15.21 2.05 12.63
C ASP A 106 -13.83 2.40 12.07
N PHE A 107 -13.62 3.67 11.73
CA PHE A 107 -12.33 4.13 11.20
C PHE A 107 -11.66 5.06 12.22
N TYR A 108 -10.44 4.70 12.61
CA TYR A 108 -9.63 5.43 13.59
C TYR A 108 -8.46 6.14 12.89
N PRO A 109 -8.57 7.45 12.62
CA PRO A 109 -7.54 8.20 11.92
C PRO A 109 -6.32 8.43 12.82
N ASN A 110 -5.11 8.18 12.28
CA ASN A 110 -3.86 8.43 12.99
C ASN A 110 -2.84 9.13 12.09
N GLN A 111 -2.50 10.37 12.40
CA GLN A 111 -1.52 11.18 11.68
C GLN A 111 -0.12 10.86 12.17
N THR A 112 0.41 9.70 11.78
CA THR A 112 1.79 9.31 12.15
C THR A 112 2.38 8.37 11.12
N ARG A 113 3.66 8.09 11.23
CA ARG A 113 4.34 7.02 10.47
C ARG A 113 4.21 5.69 11.20
N TRP A 114 4.24 4.59 10.45
CA TRP A 114 4.11 3.25 11.01
C TRP A 114 5.09 2.93 12.16
N PRO A 115 6.41 3.22 12.07
CA PRO A 115 7.34 2.96 13.17
C PRO A 115 7.02 3.74 14.46
N GLU A 116 6.56 4.98 14.31
CA GLU A 116 6.16 5.85 15.42
C GLU A 116 4.86 5.35 16.06
N TYR A 117 3.88 5.01 15.21
CA TYR A 117 2.60 4.44 15.66
C TYR A 117 2.82 3.19 16.52
N VAL A 118 3.69 2.29 16.06
CA VAL A 118 3.98 1.05 16.81
C VAL A 118 4.54 1.33 18.20
N THR A 119 5.32 2.40 18.36
CA THR A 119 5.87 2.81 19.66
C THR A 119 4.77 3.31 20.60
N GLU A 120 3.66 3.84 20.06
CA GLU A 120 2.55 4.43 20.81
C GLU A 120 1.25 3.60 20.77
N LEU A 121 1.34 2.37 20.27
CA LEU A 121 0.16 1.54 19.95
C LEU A 121 -0.85 1.44 21.10
N ASP A 122 -0.38 1.26 22.31
CA ASP A 122 -1.26 1.10 23.48
C ASP A 122 -2.13 2.33 23.75
N ARG A 123 -1.67 3.49 23.29
CA ARG A 123 -2.37 4.76 23.48
C ARG A 123 -3.41 5.03 22.40
N VAL A 124 -3.13 4.68 21.15
CA VAL A 124 -3.91 5.14 19.99
C VAL A 124 -4.79 4.06 19.34
N ALA A 125 -4.49 2.78 19.55
CA ALA A 125 -5.30 1.70 18.99
C ALA A 125 -6.67 1.58 19.67
N PRO A 126 -7.73 1.24 18.91
CA PRO A 126 -9.03 0.92 19.49
C PRO A 126 -8.97 -0.32 20.38
N PRO A 127 -9.95 -0.51 21.30
CA PRO A 127 -9.93 -1.59 22.28
C PRO A 127 -9.82 -3.01 21.66
N ASP A 128 -10.48 -3.23 20.53
CA ASP A 128 -10.46 -4.50 19.79
C ASP A 128 -9.12 -4.78 19.07
N MET A 129 -8.26 -3.76 18.96
CA MET A 129 -6.90 -3.85 18.42
C MET A 129 -5.81 -3.72 19.51
N ARG A 130 -6.17 -3.27 20.71
CA ARG A 130 -5.29 -3.21 21.89
C ARG A 130 -5.30 -4.55 22.59
N GLU A 131 -5.02 -5.57 21.91
CA GLU A 131 -5.09 -6.90 22.48
C GLU A 131 -4.34 -6.98 23.81
N GLU A 132 -4.94 -7.66 24.82
CA GLU A 132 -4.35 -7.88 26.14
C GLU A 132 -3.01 -8.63 26.01
N GLU A 133 -2.87 -9.41 24.95
CA GLU A 133 -1.65 -10.14 24.65
C GLU A 133 -0.89 -9.52 23.47
N GLU A 134 0.35 -9.17 23.67
CA GLU A 134 1.27 -8.64 22.64
C GLU A 134 1.32 -9.53 21.37
N ALA A 135 0.96 -10.80 21.50
CA ALA A 135 0.92 -11.78 20.42
C ALA A 135 -0.04 -11.43 19.29
N PHE A 136 -1.15 -10.74 19.58
CA PHE A 136 -2.17 -10.44 18.57
C PHE A 136 -2.01 -9.09 17.88
N ARG A 137 -1.17 -8.22 18.44
CA ARG A 137 -0.83 -6.95 17.80
C ARG A 137 -0.30 -7.22 16.39
N TYR A 138 -0.76 -6.44 15.41
CA TYR A 138 -0.39 -6.57 14.01
C TYR A 138 -0.87 -7.86 13.34
N SER A 139 -1.96 -8.45 13.83
CA SER A 139 -2.53 -9.63 13.19
C SER A 139 -2.83 -9.37 11.71
N TRP A 140 -3.51 -8.27 11.39
CA TRP A 140 -3.81 -7.85 10.03
C TRP A 140 -3.22 -6.49 9.72
N VAL A 141 -2.42 -6.44 8.66
CA VAL A 141 -1.83 -5.19 8.13
C VAL A 141 -2.12 -5.07 6.65
N ILE A 142 -2.66 -3.93 6.26
CA ILE A 142 -2.93 -3.57 4.87
C ILE A 142 -1.94 -2.49 4.48
N SER A 143 -1.05 -2.82 3.53
CA SER A 143 0.03 -1.95 3.06
C SER A 143 -0.34 -1.32 1.72
N CYS A 144 -0.58 -0.02 1.73
CA CYS A 144 -0.81 0.81 0.54
C CYS A 144 0.30 1.87 0.37
N VAL A 145 1.46 1.64 0.97
CA VAL A 145 2.60 2.54 0.84
C VAL A 145 3.28 2.37 -0.51
N ASP A 146 3.80 3.46 -1.03
CA ASP A 146 4.46 3.54 -2.34
C ASP A 146 5.93 3.08 -2.31
N ARG A 147 6.62 3.28 -1.17
CA ARG A 147 8.07 3.06 -1.06
C ARG A 147 8.42 1.71 -0.45
N ASN A 148 9.42 1.06 -1.04
CA ASN A 148 9.88 -0.27 -0.60
C ASN A 148 10.47 -0.26 0.81
N ILE A 149 11.09 0.84 1.24
CA ILE A 149 11.60 0.97 2.61
C ILE A 149 10.47 0.87 3.65
N HIS A 150 9.33 1.51 3.37
CA HIS A 150 8.16 1.43 4.25
C HIS A 150 7.57 0.02 4.28
N ARG A 151 7.50 -0.67 3.12
CA ARG A 151 7.08 -2.07 3.05
C ARG A 151 8.00 -3.00 3.86
N GLN A 152 9.31 -2.76 3.80
CA GLN A 152 10.27 -3.51 4.62
C GLN A 152 10.12 -3.21 6.12
N ASN A 153 9.88 -1.96 6.48
CA ASN A 153 9.61 -1.61 7.87
C ASN A 153 8.37 -2.34 8.39
N ILE A 154 7.28 -2.37 7.61
CA ILE A 154 6.09 -3.15 7.96
C ILE A 154 6.45 -4.64 8.17
N ALA A 155 7.17 -5.24 7.23
CA ALA A 155 7.54 -6.66 7.31
C ALA A 155 8.39 -7.02 8.52
N ARG A 156 9.22 -6.09 9.03
CA ARG A 156 10.08 -6.29 10.21
C ARG A 156 9.30 -6.47 11.52
N TYR A 157 8.07 -5.94 11.59
CA TYR A 157 7.19 -6.13 12.74
C TYR A 157 6.49 -7.49 12.76
N LEU A 158 6.70 -8.30 11.74
CA LEU A 158 6.23 -9.68 11.64
C LEU A 158 4.70 -9.84 11.78
N PRO A 159 3.89 -9.05 11.06
CA PRO A 159 2.45 -9.22 11.11
C PRO A 159 2.05 -10.62 10.63
N ARG A 160 0.92 -11.15 11.15
CA ARG A 160 0.44 -12.49 10.79
C ARG A 160 -0.02 -12.52 9.33
N HIS A 161 -0.86 -11.57 8.96
CA HIS A 161 -1.44 -11.43 7.64
C HIS A 161 -1.12 -10.05 7.07
N VAL A 162 -0.57 -10.01 5.87
CA VAL A 162 -0.33 -8.75 5.17
C VAL A 162 -1.03 -8.78 3.82
N LEU A 163 -1.85 -7.80 3.58
CA LEU A 163 -2.38 -7.48 2.26
C LEU A 163 -1.63 -6.27 1.72
N SER A 164 -1.21 -6.30 0.47
CA SER A 164 -0.53 -5.16 -0.14
C SER A 164 -1.09 -4.84 -1.51
N GLY A 165 -1.44 -3.57 -1.71
CA GLY A 165 -1.73 -2.99 -3.01
C GLY A 165 -0.53 -2.21 -3.53
N SER A 166 -0.20 -2.38 -4.80
CA SER A 166 0.88 -1.64 -5.47
C SER A 166 0.62 -1.50 -6.96
N THR A 167 1.34 -0.58 -7.57
CA THR A 167 1.31 -0.35 -9.01
C THR A 167 2.73 -0.37 -9.56
N ASP A 168 2.87 -0.76 -10.83
CA ASP A 168 4.12 -0.71 -11.58
C ASP A 168 3.78 -0.36 -13.04
N GLY A 169 4.00 0.88 -13.45
CA GLY A 169 3.54 1.40 -14.73
C GLY A 169 2.02 1.19 -14.91
N LEU A 170 1.62 0.38 -15.90
CA LEU A 170 0.24 0.02 -16.17
C LEU A 170 -0.21 -1.30 -15.52
N VAL A 171 0.52 -1.78 -14.53
CA VAL A 171 0.18 -2.99 -13.78
C VAL A 171 -0.39 -2.63 -12.42
N ALA A 172 -1.60 -3.09 -12.14
CA ALA A 172 -2.21 -3.05 -10.82
C ALA A 172 -1.99 -4.39 -10.11
N GLN A 173 -1.60 -4.35 -8.84
CA GLN A 173 -1.29 -5.54 -8.06
C GLN A 173 -2.01 -5.52 -6.72
N ALA A 174 -2.58 -6.67 -6.33
CA ALA A 174 -3.02 -6.97 -4.98
C ALA A 174 -2.43 -8.32 -4.54
N THR A 175 -1.77 -8.35 -3.38
CA THR A 175 -1.05 -9.53 -2.91
C THR A 175 -1.35 -9.80 -1.45
N TYR A 176 -1.55 -11.06 -1.11
CA TYR A 176 -1.55 -11.55 0.25
C TYR A 176 -0.20 -12.19 0.57
N TYR A 177 0.36 -11.83 1.70
CA TYR A 177 1.63 -12.34 2.23
C TYR A 177 1.45 -12.97 3.61
N ALA A 178 2.12 -14.10 3.82
CA ALA A 178 2.30 -14.70 5.13
C ALA A 178 3.68 -15.35 5.20
N MET A 179 4.34 -15.28 6.36
CA MET A 179 5.69 -15.87 6.50
C MET A 179 5.67 -17.37 6.83
N GLU A 180 4.55 -18.02 6.62
CA GLU A 180 4.39 -19.45 6.84
C GLU A 180 4.88 -20.27 5.63
N GLY A 181 5.50 -21.43 5.91
CA GLY A 181 5.96 -22.32 4.85
C GLY A 181 7.03 -21.75 3.93
N PRO A 182 7.01 -22.08 2.64
CA PRO A 182 7.96 -21.62 1.63
C PRO A 182 7.64 -20.24 1.06
N CYS A 183 6.57 -19.60 1.54
CA CYS A 183 5.99 -18.42 0.93
C CYS A 183 6.82 -17.16 1.20
N GLU A 184 6.72 -16.21 0.29
CA GLU A 184 7.34 -14.92 0.41
C GLU A 184 6.67 -14.04 1.49
N CYS A 185 7.44 -13.12 2.06
CA CYS A 185 6.91 -12.02 2.84
C CYS A 185 6.89 -10.72 2.03
N LEU A 186 6.24 -9.68 2.55
CA LEU A 186 6.16 -8.37 1.89
C LEU A 186 7.53 -7.83 1.44
N ALA A 187 8.61 -8.06 2.23
CA ALA A 187 9.96 -7.60 1.88
C ALA A 187 10.60 -8.37 0.71
N CYS A 188 10.18 -9.59 0.40
CA CYS A 188 10.77 -10.37 -0.67
C CYS A 188 10.63 -9.71 -2.04
N ASN A 189 9.46 -9.13 -2.32
CA ASN A 189 9.15 -8.52 -3.61
C ASN A 189 9.46 -7.04 -3.69
N HIS A 190 9.80 -6.45 -2.57
CA HIS A 190 10.05 -5.02 -2.45
C HIS A 190 11.45 -4.77 -1.88
N PRO A 191 12.53 -5.12 -2.62
CA PRO A 191 13.88 -4.80 -2.19
C PRO A 191 14.02 -3.28 -2.08
N VAL A 192 14.75 -2.82 -1.07
CA VAL A 192 15.11 -1.40 -1.01
C VAL A 192 16.04 -1.13 -2.19
N PRO A 193 15.72 -0.18 -3.06
CA PRO A 193 16.62 0.22 -4.13
C PRO A 193 17.92 0.78 -3.54
N PRO A 194 19.04 0.70 -4.27
CA PRO A 194 20.30 1.30 -3.83
C PRO A 194 20.18 2.80 -3.56
N PHE A 195 19.27 3.47 -4.25
CA PHE A 195 18.94 4.87 -4.06
C PHE A 195 17.51 5.00 -3.49
N ASP A 196 17.37 5.81 -2.46
CA ASP A 196 16.12 6.19 -1.85
C ASP A 196 16.04 7.71 -1.73
N LEU A 197 15.13 8.33 -2.48
CA LEU A 197 15.04 9.79 -2.57
C LEU A 197 14.84 10.46 -1.21
N GLU A 198 14.02 9.89 -0.32
CA GLU A 198 13.75 10.50 0.98
C GLU A 198 15.01 10.49 1.86
N THR A 199 15.71 9.35 1.90
CA THR A 199 17.01 9.25 2.57
C THR A 199 18.00 10.27 1.99
N PHE A 200 18.05 10.41 0.67
CA PHE A 200 18.91 11.38 -0.01
C PHE A 200 18.53 12.82 0.31
N VAL A 201 17.24 13.12 0.35
CA VAL A 201 16.72 14.45 0.77
C VAL A 201 17.06 14.72 2.23
N GLU A 202 16.92 13.74 3.11
CA GLU A 202 17.29 13.87 4.54
C GLU A 202 18.78 14.11 4.71
N GLU A 203 19.64 13.41 3.97
CA GLU A 203 21.08 13.63 3.96
C GLU A 203 21.42 15.05 3.51
N LEU A 204 20.84 15.51 2.41
CA LEU A 204 21.07 16.87 1.90
C LEU A 204 20.57 17.94 2.88
N ARG A 205 19.41 17.73 3.48
CA ARG A 205 18.83 18.62 4.49
C ARG A 205 19.72 18.73 5.72
N GLY A 206 20.36 17.64 6.12
CA GLY A 206 21.30 17.59 7.25
C GLY A 206 22.63 18.30 6.99
N LEU A 207 22.98 18.58 5.74
CA LEU A 207 24.21 19.32 5.41
C LEU A 207 24.09 20.82 5.71
N PRO A 208 25.17 21.46 6.23
CA PRO A 208 25.25 22.90 6.24
C PRO A 208 25.10 23.51 4.84
N SER A 209 24.54 24.71 4.73
CA SER A 209 24.28 25.36 3.44
C SER A 209 25.53 25.47 2.54
N PRO A 210 26.73 25.80 3.05
CA PRO A 210 27.94 25.84 2.21
C PRO A 210 28.28 24.48 1.59
N ASP A 211 28.11 23.40 2.36
CA ASP A 211 28.43 22.02 1.92
C ASP A 211 27.42 21.53 0.86
N ARG A 212 26.15 21.95 0.99
CA ARG A 212 25.14 21.68 -0.04
C ARG A 212 25.45 22.39 -1.33
N LEU A 213 25.79 23.71 -1.26
CA LEU A 213 26.15 24.49 -2.43
C LEU A 213 27.37 23.90 -3.14
N ALA A 214 28.41 23.50 -2.41
CA ALA A 214 29.57 22.83 -2.99
C ALA A 214 29.19 21.54 -3.73
N ARG A 215 28.25 20.74 -3.19
CA ARG A 215 27.72 19.58 -3.90
C ARG A 215 26.97 19.95 -5.17
N TYR A 216 26.14 20.98 -5.13
CA TYR A 216 25.39 21.45 -6.31
C TYR A 216 26.32 21.89 -7.43
N GLU A 217 27.44 22.55 -7.09
CA GLU A 217 28.48 22.92 -8.04
C GLU A 217 29.16 21.69 -8.66
N VAL A 218 29.51 20.68 -7.84
CA VAL A 218 30.07 19.41 -8.34
C VAL A 218 29.11 18.71 -9.29
N TRP A 219 27.79 18.80 -9.04
CA TRP A 219 26.76 18.23 -9.92
C TRP A 219 26.46 19.11 -11.15
N GLY A 220 27.09 20.28 -11.26
CA GLY A 220 26.87 21.18 -12.37
C GLY A 220 25.49 21.82 -12.44
N LEU A 221 24.81 21.94 -11.29
CA LEU A 221 23.46 22.48 -11.25
C LEU A 221 23.45 23.97 -11.46
N GLN A 222 22.52 24.43 -12.31
CA GLN A 222 22.29 25.85 -12.50
C GLN A 222 21.69 26.52 -11.25
N PRO A 223 21.95 27.82 -10.98
CA PRO A 223 21.46 28.48 -9.78
C PRO A 223 19.94 28.39 -9.56
N ALA A 224 19.15 28.44 -10.62
CA ALA A 224 17.69 28.28 -10.53
C ALA A 224 17.30 26.88 -10.03
N MET A 225 18.02 25.83 -10.45
CA MET A 225 17.76 24.46 -9.98
C MET A 225 18.26 24.26 -8.56
N GLN A 226 19.38 24.87 -8.17
CA GLN A 226 19.87 24.85 -6.79
C GLN A 226 18.83 25.45 -5.83
N ALA A 227 18.25 26.59 -6.18
CA ALA A 227 17.18 27.22 -5.41
C ALA A 227 15.92 26.36 -5.34
N ALA A 228 15.52 25.74 -6.46
CA ALA A 228 14.38 24.84 -6.50
C ALA A 228 14.59 23.58 -5.63
N ILE A 229 15.81 23.04 -5.60
CA ILE A 229 16.17 21.91 -4.73
C ILE A 229 16.14 22.34 -3.26
N ASP A 230 16.73 23.48 -2.92
CA ASP A 230 16.69 23.99 -1.54
C ASP A 230 15.25 24.21 -1.06
N GLU A 231 14.36 24.72 -1.90
CA GLU A 231 12.93 24.82 -1.57
C GLU A 231 12.30 23.44 -1.36
N TYR A 232 12.56 22.50 -2.26
CA TYR A 232 12.05 21.13 -2.18
C TYR A 232 12.54 20.40 -0.92
N LEU A 233 13.77 20.61 -0.47
CA LEU A 233 14.30 19.98 0.74
C LEU A 233 13.45 20.29 1.98
N PHE A 234 12.85 21.48 2.06
CA PHE A 234 12.08 21.90 3.23
C PHE A 234 10.56 21.80 3.02
N ASN A 235 10.11 21.88 1.75
CA ASN A 235 8.71 21.78 1.35
C ASN A 235 8.55 20.78 0.19
N PRO A 236 8.76 19.48 0.43
CA PRO A 236 8.69 18.47 -0.63
C PRO A 236 7.26 18.32 -1.15
N THR A 237 7.08 18.60 -2.45
CA THR A 237 5.84 18.38 -3.19
C THR A 237 6.11 17.47 -4.38
N CYS A 238 5.27 16.45 -4.56
CA CYS A 238 5.44 15.49 -5.65
C CYS A 238 5.33 16.13 -7.03
N GLY A 239 6.14 15.69 -7.99
CA GLY A 239 6.08 16.11 -9.38
C GLY A 239 6.79 17.42 -9.69
N GLN A 240 7.55 17.97 -8.77
CA GLN A 240 8.38 19.15 -9.03
C GLN A 240 9.64 18.81 -9.86
N ALA A 241 10.13 19.80 -10.62
CA ALA A 241 11.37 19.66 -11.39
C ALA A 241 12.57 19.31 -10.49
N ALA A 242 12.60 19.83 -9.26
CA ALA A 242 13.61 19.51 -8.26
C ALA A 242 13.60 18.04 -7.85
N GLU A 243 12.44 17.43 -7.68
CA GLU A 243 12.31 15.99 -7.39
C GLU A 243 12.88 15.15 -8.53
N ALA A 244 12.51 15.47 -9.77
CA ALA A 244 13.00 14.76 -10.94
C ALA A 244 14.53 14.87 -11.07
N GLU A 245 15.09 16.04 -10.80
CA GLU A 245 16.54 16.25 -10.82
C GLU A 245 17.27 15.51 -9.71
N LEU A 246 16.74 15.51 -8.48
CA LEU A 246 17.31 14.73 -7.38
C LEU A 246 17.28 13.22 -7.66
N ARG A 247 16.22 12.71 -8.28
CA ARG A 247 16.16 11.31 -8.74
C ARG A 247 17.21 11.02 -9.80
N ARG A 248 17.39 11.93 -10.76
CA ARG A 248 18.43 11.83 -11.81
C ARG A 248 19.84 11.81 -11.22
N LEU A 249 20.12 12.66 -10.25
CA LEU A 249 21.41 12.73 -9.57
C LEU A 249 21.68 11.50 -8.68
N GLY A 250 20.64 10.95 -8.08
CA GLY A 250 20.77 9.82 -7.16
C GLY A 250 21.07 8.51 -7.83
N VAL A 251 20.50 8.22 -9.01
CA VAL A 251 20.83 7.02 -9.77
C VAL A 251 20.19 6.99 -11.14
N ASP A 252 19.35 6.67 -11.59
CA ASP A 252 18.84 6.24 -12.89
C ASP A 252 17.42 6.80 -13.12
N GLY A 253 17.32 7.96 -13.51
CA GLY A 253 16.28 8.71 -14.20
C GLY A 253 14.88 8.14 -14.48
N THR A 254 14.47 7.07 -13.84
CA THR A 254 13.13 6.54 -13.98
C THR A 254 12.19 7.31 -13.05
N THR A 255 11.43 8.21 -13.61
CA THR A 255 10.28 8.80 -12.94
C THR A 255 9.18 7.76 -12.85
N ASP A 256 8.86 7.32 -11.64
CA ASP A 256 7.69 6.47 -11.38
C ASP A 256 6.40 7.28 -11.59
N TRP A 257 5.73 7.01 -12.70
CA TRP A 257 4.43 7.62 -12.98
C TRP A 257 3.33 6.84 -12.24
N SER A 258 2.63 7.51 -11.32
CA SER A 258 1.42 6.96 -10.75
C SER A 258 0.21 7.37 -11.57
N VAL A 259 -0.41 6.40 -12.22
CA VAL A 259 -1.61 6.62 -13.01
C VAL A 259 -2.84 6.34 -12.15
N GLY A 260 -3.73 7.32 -12.00
CA GLY A 260 -4.87 7.27 -11.08
C GLY A 260 -5.76 6.04 -11.26
N PHE A 261 -6.08 5.65 -12.49
CA PHE A 261 -6.92 4.48 -12.76
C PHE A 261 -6.23 3.15 -12.46
N VAL A 262 -4.89 3.06 -12.58
CA VAL A 262 -4.11 1.88 -12.19
C VAL A 262 -4.13 1.71 -10.67
N SER A 263 -3.94 2.83 -9.94
CA SER A 263 -4.04 2.85 -8.48
C SER A 263 -5.44 2.50 -8.00
N ALA A 264 -6.48 2.99 -8.71
CA ALA A 264 -7.87 2.62 -8.44
C ALA A 264 -8.09 1.11 -8.58
N ALA A 265 -7.62 0.51 -9.68
CA ALA A 265 -7.72 -0.93 -9.90
C ALA A 265 -7.02 -1.72 -8.77
N ALA A 266 -5.80 -1.33 -8.37
CA ALA A 266 -5.06 -1.97 -7.29
C ALA A 266 -5.82 -1.88 -5.95
N GLY A 267 -6.36 -0.70 -5.61
CA GLY A 267 -7.14 -0.49 -4.38
C GLY A 267 -8.43 -1.30 -4.34
N ILE A 268 -9.19 -1.34 -5.45
CA ILE A 268 -10.43 -2.13 -5.56
C ILE A 268 -10.14 -3.64 -5.45
N MET A 269 -9.10 -4.13 -6.14
CA MET A 269 -8.67 -5.53 -6.03
C MET A 269 -8.29 -5.90 -4.60
N LEU A 270 -7.59 -5.00 -3.91
CA LEU A 270 -7.18 -5.18 -2.52
C LEU A 270 -8.39 -5.22 -1.58
N ALA A 271 -9.38 -4.34 -1.79
CA ALA A 271 -10.63 -4.33 -1.04
C ALA A 271 -11.40 -5.65 -1.22
N ALA A 272 -11.56 -6.12 -2.46
CA ALA A 272 -12.20 -7.39 -2.75
C ALA A 272 -11.48 -8.57 -2.06
N LEU A 273 -10.15 -8.57 -2.05
CA LEU A 273 -9.36 -9.60 -1.35
C LEU A 273 -9.57 -9.54 0.16
N PHE A 274 -9.60 -8.35 0.76
CA PHE A 274 -9.82 -8.16 2.18
C PHE A 274 -11.23 -8.59 2.62
N VAL A 275 -12.27 -8.23 1.86
CA VAL A 275 -13.65 -8.67 2.10
C VAL A 275 -13.77 -10.19 2.04
N ARG A 276 -13.11 -10.85 1.08
CA ARG A 276 -13.05 -12.32 1.01
C ARG A 276 -12.41 -12.93 2.25
N CYS A 277 -11.33 -12.33 2.75
CA CYS A 277 -10.70 -12.80 4.00
C CYS A 277 -11.65 -12.70 5.19
N GLY A 278 -12.47 -11.64 5.27
CA GLY A 278 -13.50 -11.49 6.30
C GLY A 278 -14.66 -12.48 6.16
N HIS A 279 -15.08 -12.81 4.94
CA HIS A 279 -16.21 -13.71 4.69
C HIS A 279 -15.90 -15.18 4.97
N GLY A 280 -14.82 -15.70 4.45
CA GLY A 280 -14.51 -17.14 4.51
C GLY A 280 -13.16 -17.48 5.11
N GLY A 281 -12.49 -16.50 5.69
CA GLY A 281 -11.12 -16.63 6.18
C GLY A 281 -10.08 -16.70 5.07
N VAL A 282 -8.81 -16.69 5.46
CA VAL A 282 -7.67 -16.67 4.53
C VAL A 282 -7.63 -17.91 3.64
N ALA A 283 -7.90 -19.09 4.19
CA ALA A 283 -7.88 -20.34 3.43
C ALA A 283 -8.86 -20.31 2.26
N THR A 284 -10.06 -19.78 2.47
CA THR A 284 -11.09 -19.63 1.42
C THR A 284 -10.71 -18.53 0.44
N ALA A 285 -10.14 -17.42 0.93
CA ALA A 285 -9.81 -16.28 0.09
C ALA A 285 -8.67 -16.55 -0.88
N VAL A 286 -7.64 -17.30 -0.46
CA VAL A 286 -6.41 -17.50 -1.23
C VAL A 286 -6.04 -18.98 -1.43
N GLY A 287 -6.94 -19.91 -1.13
CA GLY A 287 -6.66 -21.34 -1.26
C GLY A 287 -5.55 -21.82 -0.30
N GLY A 288 -5.38 -21.15 0.82
CA GLY A 288 -4.38 -21.47 1.84
C GLY A 288 -2.93 -21.08 1.52
N LEU A 289 -2.66 -20.53 0.34
CA LEU A 289 -1.31 -20.09 -0.06
C LEU A 289 -1.29 -18.59 -0.36
N PRO A 290 -0.20 -17.89 -0.04
CA PRO A 290 0.04 -16.52 -0.47
C PRO A 290 -0.11 -16.37 -1.97
N GLU A 291 -0.90 -15.40 -2.38
CA GLU A 291 -1.29 -15.21 -3.76
C GLU A 291 -1.04 -13.78 -4.21
N ARG A 292 -0.43 -13.65 -5.37
CA ARG A 292 -0.26 -12.39 -6.09
C ARG A 292 -1.24 -12.33 -7.25
N ARG A 293 -1.99 -11.25 -7.34
CA ARG A 293 -2.92 -10.95 -8.43
C ARG A 293 -2.48 -9.71 -9.15
N LEU A 294 -2.37 -9.79 -10.45
CA LEU A 294 -1.90 -8.74 -11.33
C LEU A 294 -2.94 -8.48 -12.43
N ILE A 295 -3.22 -7.23 -12.70
CA ILE A 295 -3.95 -6.78 -13.89
C ILE A 295 -3.00 -5.93 -14.72
N PHE A 296 -2.75 -6.35 -15.95
CA PHE A 296 -1.98 -5.62 -16.95
C PHE A 296 -2.95 -4.78 -17.77
N LEU A 297 -3.15 -3.53 -17.38
CA LEU A 297 -4.15 -2.66 -18.01
C LEU A 297 -3.83 -2.32 -19.47
N GLY A 298 -2.55 -2.39 -19.86
CA GLY A 298 -2.12 -2.17 -21.25
C GLY A 298 -2.45 -3.32 -22.18
N SER A 299 -2.29 -4.58 -21.74
CA SER A 299 -2.55 -5.81 -22.53
C SER A 299 -3.89 -6.47 -22.18
N GLN A 300 -4.59 -5.99 -21.16
CA GLN A 300 -5.81 -6.61 -20.60
C GLN A 300 -5.60 -8.05 -20.08
N GLU A 301 -4.36 -8.38 -19.75
CA GLU A 301 -4.01 -9.67 -19.20
C GLU A 301 -4.18 -9.70 -17.68
N LEU A 302 -4.49 -10.87 -17.19
CA LEU A 302 -4.62 -11.19 -15.78
C LEU A 302 -3.64 -12.28 -15.42
N SER A 303 -2.93 -12.09 -14.32
CA SER A 303 -2.02 -13.10 -13.83
C SER A 303 -2.30 -13.40 -12.36
N ARG A 304 -2.22 -14.68 -12.04
CA ARG A 304 -2.29 -15.20 -10.68
C ARG A 304 -1.08 -16.08 -10.45
N SER A 305 -0.33 -15.79 -9.40
CA SER A 305 0.89 -16.54 -9.11
C SER A 305 1.09 -16.70 -7.61
N HIS A 306 1.81 -17.76 -7.24
CA HIS A 306 2.34 -17.93 -5.89
C HIS A 306 3.82 -17.62 -5.93
N ALA A 307 4.29 -16.77 -5.03
CA ALA A 307 5.68 -16.42 -5.00
C ALA A 307 6.41 -17.09 -3.83
N VAL A 308 7.59 -17.59 -4.13
CA VAL A 308 8.44 -18.34 -3.21
C VAL A 308 9.39 -17.39 -2.50
N ARG A 309 9.60 -17.66 -1.22
CA ARG A 309 10.54 -16.92 -0.38
C ARG A 309 11.92 -16.82 -1.01
N LYS A 310 12.47 -15.62 -1.04
CA LYS A 310 13.85 -15.37 -1.47
C LYS A 310 14.82 -15.66 -0.33
N ALA A 311 15.85 -16.47 -0.60
CA ALA A 311 16.85 -16.85 0.40
C ALA A 311 17.61 -15.64 0.97
N ASN A 312 17.85 -14.62 0.17
CA ASN A 312 18.54 -13.38 0.53
C ASN A 312 17.59 -12.28 1.06
N CYS A 313 16.32 -12.60 1.35
CA CYS A 313 15.41 -11.61 1.91
C CYS A 313 15.90 -11.13 3.30
N PRO A 314 16.00 -9.82 3.55
CA PRO A 314 16.49 -9.28 4.80
C PRO A 314 15.58 -9.59 6.00
N VAL A 315 14.33 -9.98 5.75
CA VAL A 315 13.35 -10.35 6.78
C VAL A 315 13.19 -11.87 6.85
N CYS A 316 12.49 -12.49 5.91
CA CYS A 316 12.16 -13.91 6.01
C CYS A 316 13.28 -14.86 5.54
N GLY A 317 14.36 -14.37 4.93
CA GLY A 317 15.55 -15.16 4.64
C GLY A 317 16.24 -15.70 5.90
N SER A 318 16.19 -14.95 7.01
CA SER A 318 16.77 -15.34 8.28
C SER A 318 15.99 -16.45 9.00
N ALA A 319 16.65 -17.55 9.34
CA ALA A 319 16.05 -18.63 10.13
C ALA A 319 15.62 -18.15 11.53
N LYS A 320 16.39 -17.21 12.13
CA LYS A 320 16.08 -16.61 13.43
C LYS A 320 14.76 -15.83 13.39
N VAL A 321 14.57 -15.02 12.34
CA VAL A 321 13.34 -14.23 12.15
C VAL A 321 12.13 -15.14 11.95
N ARG A 322 12.26 -16.19 11.12
CA ARG A 322 11.17 -17.18 10.93
C ARG A 322 10.81 -17.93 12.20
N ARG A 323 11.80 -18.23 13.05
CA ARG A 323 11.55 -18.85 14.36
C ARG A 323 10.74 -17.91 15.25
N ARG A 324 11.14 -16.62 15.32
CA ARG A 324 10.43 -15.59 16.08
C ARG A 324 8.99 -15.42 15.60
N TYR A 325 8.76 -15.39 14.27
CA TYR A 325 7.43 -15.32 13.69
C TYR A 325 6.58 -16.53 14.13
N ARG A 326 7.11 -17.75 13.99
CA ARG A 326 6.38 -18.96 14.41
C ARG A 326 6.11 -19.00 15.90
N GLN A 327 7.01 -18.54 16.74
CA GLN A 327 6.78 -18.46 18.18
C GLN A 327 5.66 -17.48 18.51
N ARG A 328 5.65 -16.32 17.85
CA ARG A 328 4.62 -15.30 18.04
C ARG A 328 3.21 -15.76 17.67
N TRP A 329 3.08 -16.54 16.59
CA TRP A 329 1.78 -16.89 16.02
C TRP A 329 1.38 -18.36 16.22
N LYS A 330 2.23 -19.20 16.85
CA LYS A 330 1.94 -20.62 17.06
C LYS A 330 0.85 -20.92 18.08
N ASP A 331 0.70 -20.10 19.08
CA ASP A 331 -0.18 -20.36 20.21
C ASP A 331 -1.62 -19.89 19.95
N ASN A 332 -1.90 -19.47 18.73
CA ASN A 332 -3.15 -18.83 18.32
C ASN A 332 -3.82 -19.54 17.10
N CYS A 333 -3.57 -20.82 16.89
CA CYS A 333 -4.27 -21.67 15.90
C CYS A 333 -5.35 -22.53 16.54
#